data_20aa90fa0e919aa743ee14d9e55c794d
#
_entry.id   20aa90fa0e919aa743ee14d9e55c794d
#
_cell.length_a   1.000
_cell.length_b   1.000
_cell.length_c   1.000
_cell.angle_alpha   90.00
_cell.angle_beta   90.00
_cell.angle_gamma   90.00
#
_symmetry.space_group_name_H-M   'P 1'
#
loop_
_entity.id
_entity.type
_entity.pdbx_description
1 polymer ?
#
loop_
_entity_poly.entity_id
_entity_poly.type
_entity_poly.pdbx_seq_one_letter_code
_entity_poly.pdbx_strand_id
1 'polypeptide(L)'
;MTDKTSLSYKDAGVDIDAGNALVERIKGVSKRTRRPEVLGGLGGFGALCQIPAGYKEPVLVSGTDGVGTKLRLAIDLKKHDTVGIDLVAMCVNDLIVQGAEPLFFLDYYATGKLDVDTAAAVVTGIGAGCEQSGCALVGGETAEMPGMYEGEDYDIAGFCVGVVEKSEIIDGSKVGEGDALIALAASGPHSNGFSLVRKILEVSKADVQQPLGDTTLANALLEPTRIYVKPVLKLIKECEIHALSHITGGGFWENIPRVLPANTQAVIDEQSWQWPAVFSWLQQAGNVTLHEMYRTFNCGVGMIIALPADQLEKALTLLKAEGENAWHIGHIAKAADGEEQVIIQ
;
A
#
# COMPACT_ATOMS: atom_id res chain seq x y z
N MET A 1 -37.05 -44.24 17.61
CA MET A 1 -36.86 -43.12 16.69
C MET A 1 -35.72 -42.30 17.26
N THR A 2 -34.56 -42.33 16.65
CA THR A 2 -33.45 -41.47 17.09
C THR A 2 -33.83 -40.05 16.72
N ASP A 3 -34.02 -39.18 17.73
CA ASP A 3 -34.17 -37.75 17.53
C ASP A 3 -32.96 -37.26 16.72
N LYS A 4 -33.17 -36.99 15.45
CA LYS A 4 -32.18 -36.36 14.60
C LYS A 4 -32.08 -34.89 15.03
N THR A 5 -30.98 -34.50 15.65
CA THR A 5 -30.67 -33.10 15.97
C THR A 5 -30.81 -32.28 14.69
N SER A 6 -31.64 -31.24 14.71
CA SER A 6 -31.72 -30.29 13.58
C SER A 6 -30.38 -29.54 13.51
N LEU A 7 -29.71 -29.59 12.35
CA LEU A 7 -28.46 -28.86 12.09
C LEU A 7 -28.80 -27.42 11.70
N SER A 8 -27.98 -26.50 12.18
CA SER A 8 -27.98 -25.07 11.83
C SER A 8 -26.71 -24.70 11.09
N TYR A 9 -26.67 -23.51 10.49
CA TYR A 9 -25.46 -23.01 9.83
C TYR A 9 -24.32 -22.76 10.83
N LYS A 10 -24.68 -22.43 12.09
CA LYS A 10 -23.74 -22.30 13.21
C LYS A 10 -23.04 -23.63 13.55
N ASP A 11 -23.77 -24.75 13.44
CA ASP A 11 -23.19 -26.09 13.64
C ASP A 11 -22.19 -26.46 12.52
N ALA A 12 -22.31 -25.80 11.36
CA ALA A 12 -21.36 -25.90 10.26
C ALA A 12 -20.19 -24.91 10.37
N GLY A 13 -20.13 -24.09 11.44
CA GLY A 13 -19.02 -23.18 11.72
C GLY A 13 -19.22 -21.75 11.21
N VAL A 14 -20.42 -21.39 10.69
CA VAL A 14 -20.72 -20.03 10.21
C VAL A 14 -21.74 -19.36 11.15
N ASP A 15 -21.36 -18.21 11.72
CA ASP A 15 -22.20 -17.45 12.66
C ASP A 15 -22.76 -16.16 12.03
N ILE A 16 -23.97 -16.22 11.49
CA ILE A 16 -24.65 -15.08 10.87
C ILE A 16 -24.81 -13.91 11.84
N ASP A 17 -25.02 -14.17 13.14
CA ASP A 17 -25.19 -13.12 14.14
C ASP A 17 -23.88 -12.37 14.38
N ALA A 18 -22.73 -13.06 14.35
CA ALA A 18 -21.43 -12.44 14.42
C ALA A 18 -21.17 -11.52 13.21
N GLY A 19 -21.53 -11.96 11.99
CA GLY A 19 -21.47 -11.14 10.79
C GLY A 19 -22.31 -9.88 10.90
N ASN A 20 -23.57 -10.00 11.37
CA ASN A 20 -24.44 -8.85 11.59
C ASN A 20 -23.88 -7.88 12.65
N ALA A 21 -23.32 -8.41 13.74
CA ALA A 21 -22.68 -7.60 14.79
C ALA A 21 -21.48 -6.81 14.26
N LEU A 22 -20.66 -7.43 13.39
CA LEU A 22 -19.55 -6.73 12.72
C LEU A 22 -20.07 -5.58 11.87
N VAL A 23 -21.08 -5.82 11.01
CA VAL A 23 -21.66 -4.79 10.14
C VAL A 23 -22.13 -3.58 10.95
N GLU A 24 -22.85 -3.81 12.06
CA GLU A 24 -23.29 -2.71 12.93
C GLU A 24 -22.12 -1.92 13.50
N ARG A 25 -21.05 -2.60 13.89
CA ARG A 25 -19.86 -1.98 14.50
C ARG A 25 -19.07 -1.13 13.53
N ILE A 26 -19.01 -1.49 12.24
CA ILE A 26 -18.24 -0.79 11.21
C ILE A 26 -19.01 0.31 10.46
N LYS A 27 -20.32 0.45 10.64
CA LYS A 27 -21.12 1.52 10.00
C LYS A 27 -20.55 2.92 10.20
N GLY A 28 -20.01 3.19 11.40
CA GLY A 28 -19.35 4.47 11.71
C GLY A 28 -18.09 4.73 10.90
N VAL A 29 -17.36 3.66 10.57
CA VAL A 29 -16.11 3.73 9.80
C VAL A 29 -16.40 4.19 8.37
N SER A 30 -17.29 3.51 7.66
CA SER A 30 -17.70 3.91 6.31
C SER A 30 -18.28 5.32 6.25
N LYS A 31 -19.04 5.73 7.27
CA LYS A 31 -19.62 7.08 7.31
C LYS A 31 -18.57 8.20 7.37
N ARG A 32 -17.44 7.98 8.06
CA ARG A 32 -16.37 8.98 8.16
C ARG A 32 -15.61 9.18 6.85
N THR A 33 -15.53 8.15 6.01
CA THR A 33 -14.83 8.20 4.72
C THR A 33 -15.70 8.69 3.57
N ARG A 34 -16.96 9.05 3.83
CA ARG A 34 -17.96 9.34 2.78
C ARG A 34 -17.55 10.52 1.91
N ARG A 35 -17.65 10.33 0.60
CA ARG A 35 -17.50 11.36 -0.44
C ARG A 35 -18.86 11.80 -0.98
N PRO A 36 -18.97 13.03 -1.54
CA PRO A 36 -20.21 13.50 -2.17
C PRO A 36 -20.70 12.62 -3.33
N GLU A 37 -19.76 11.99 -4.05
CA GLU A 37 -20.03 11.14 -5.20
C GLU A 37 -20.67 9.80 -4.84
N VAL A 38 -20.63 9.39 -3.56
CA VAL A 38 -21.21 8.13 -3.09
C VAL A 38 -22.71 8.33 -2.85
N LEU A 39 -23.53 7.65 -3.67
CA LEU A 39 -25.00 7.83 -3.70
C LEU A 39 -25.77 6.91 -2.74
N GLY A 40 -25.10 5.96 -2.09
CA GLY A 40 -25.70 4.98 -1.20
C GLY A 40 -25.03 4.90 0.17
N GLY A 41 -25.30 3.81 0.87
CA GLY A 41 -24.65 3.44 2.15
C GLY A 41 -24.38 1.94 2.18
N LEU A 42 -23.79 1.43 3.28
CA LEU A 42 -23.57 0.01 3.49
C LEU A 42 -24.89 -0.76 3.54
N GLY A 43 -24.87 -2.01 3.06
CA GLY A 43 -26.00 -2.96 3.16
C GLY A 43 -26.81 -3.16 1.89
N GLY A 44 -26.43 -2.50 0.76
CA GLY A 44 -26.94 -2.82 -0.57
C GLY A 44 -26.14 -3.93 -1.25
N PHE A 45 -26.65 -4.49 -2.36
CA PHE A 45 -25.91 -5.48 -3.16
C PHE A 45 -24.68 -4.89 -3.87
N GLY A 46 -24.64 -3.58 -4.05
CA GLY A 46 -23.51 -2.87 -4.66
C GLY A 46 -23.49 -1.42 -4.24
N ALA A 47 -22.30 -0.82 -4.33
CA ALA A 47 -22.10 0.61 -4.07
C ALA A 47 -22.31 1.41 -5.35
N LEU A 48 -22.93 2.57 -5.22
CA LEU A 48 -23.12 3.52 -6.32
C LEU A 48 -22.21 4.72 -6.09
N CYS A 49 -21.34 5.00 -7.04
CA CYS A 49 -20.46 6.16 -7.04
C CYS A 49 -20.58 6.90 -8.38
N GLN A 50 -20.88 8.19 -8.30
CA GLN A 50 -20.90 9.04 -9.46
C GLN A 50 -19.47 9.48 -9.82
N ILE A 51 -19.15 9.61 -11.10
CA ILE A 51 -17.90 10.24 -11.52
C ILE A 51 -17.96 11.71 -11.10
N PRO A 52 -16.91 12.26 -10.44
CA PRO A 52 -16.88 13.67 -10.05
C PRO A 52 -17.07 14.60 -11.23
N ALA A 53 -17.70 15.75 -11.00
CA ALA A 53 -17.81 16.78 -12.02
C ALA A 53 -16.44 17.40 -12.33
N GLY A 54 -16.26 17.88 -13.57
CA GLY A 54 -15.05 18.60 -14.00
C GLY A 54 -14.17 17.82 -14.97
N TYR A 55 -14.28 16.51 -15.04
CA TYR A 55 -13.61 15.68 -16.05
C TYR A 55 -14.31 15.81 -17.39
N LYS A 56 -13.52 15.94 -18.47
CA LYS A 56 -14.01 16.00 -19.87
C LYS A 56 -14.05 14.62 -20.50
N GLU A 57 -12.94 13.88 -20.35
CA GLU A 57 -12.76 12.50 -20.79
C GLU A 57 -12.27 11.64 -19.62
N PRO A 58 -13.13 11.36 -18.62
CA PRO A 58 -12.72 10.60 -17.44
C PRO A 58 -12.33 9.18 -17.79
N VAL A 59 -11.19 8.74 -17.29
CA VAL A 59 -10.71 7.35 -17.34
C VAL A 59 -10.72 6.76 -15.93
N LEU A 60 -11.37 5.62 -15.75
CA LEU A 60 -11.33 4.89 -14.49
C LEU A 60 -10.05 4.07 -14.40
N VAL A 61 -9.38 4.18 -13.26
CA VAL A 61 -8.22 3.37 -12.90
C VAL A 61 -8.60 2.47 -11.75
N SER A 62 -8.33 1.19 -11.83
CA SER A 62 -8.66 0.22 -10.78
C SER A 62 -7.47 -0.64 -10.45
N GLY A 63 -7.33 -0.98 -9.18
CA GLY A 63 -6.30 -1.87 -8.67
C GLY A 63 -6.85 -2.76 -7.56
N THR A 64 -6.23 -3.91 -7.39
CA THR A 64 -6.48 -4.83 -6.29
C THR A 64 -5.15 -5.29 -5.72
N ASP A 65 -5.08 -5.39 -4.41
CA ASP A 65 -3.90 -5.89 -3.71
C ASP A 65 -4.30 -6.51 -2.36
N GLY A 66 -3.35 -7.20 -1.73
CA GLY A 66 -3.44 -7.73 -0.38
C GLY A 66 -2.35 -7.16 0.52
N VAL A 67 -2.29 -7.63 1.77
CA VAL A 67 -1.20 -7.29 2.69
C VAL A 67 -0.10 -8.35 2.66
N GLY A 68 -0.43 -9.55 2.23
CA GLY A 68 0.50 -10.65 2.15
C GLY A 68 0.95 -11.17 3.53
N THR A 69 2.16 -11.73 3.58
CA THR A 69 2.63 -12.45 4.76
C THR A 69 2.99 -11.57 5.97
N LYS A 70 2.89 -10.23 5.85
CA LYS A 70 2.88 -9.31 7.00
C LYS A 70 1.74 -9.66 7.96
N LEU A 71 0.59 -10.13 7.43
CA LEU A 71 -0.54 -10.58 8.24
C LEU A 71 -0.14 -11.64 9.26
N ARG A 72 0.72 -12.60 8.89
CA ARG A 72 1.17 -13.62 9.83
C ARG A 72 1.86 -13.02 11.06
N LEU A 73 2.73 -12.02 10.85
CA LEU A 73 3.39 -11.32 11.95
C LEU A 73 2.38 -10.51 12.78
N ALA A 74 1.41 -9.85 12.14
CA ALA A 74 0.36 -9.11 12.83
C ALA A 74 -0.53 -10.03 13.69
N ILE A 75 -0.91 -11.20 13.17
CA ILE A 75 -1.69 -12.22 13.89
C ILE A 75 -0.90 -12.74 15.09
N ASP A 76 0.36 -13.13 14.90
CA ASP A 76 1.21 -13.67 15.96
C ASP A 76 1.44 -12.64 17.09
N LEU A 77 1.49 -11.35 16.75
CA LEU A 77 1.66 -10.25 17.71
C LEU A 77 0.34 -9.62 18.18
N LYS A 78 -0.82 -10.08 17.69
CA LYS A 78 -2.15 -9.55 17.98
C LYS A 78 -2.28 -8.05 17.71
N LYS A 79 -1.69 -7.60 16.60
CA LYS A 79 -1.74 -6.20 16.13
C LYS A 79 -2.51 -6.13 14.80
N HIS A 80 -3.79 -5.85 14.87
CA HIS A 80 -4.70 -5.92 13.73
C HIS A 80 -5.14 -4.55 13.21
N ASP A 81 -4.91 -3.49 13.97
CA ASP A 81 -5.41 -2.13 13.73
C ASP A 81 -4.68 -1.38 12.61
N THR A 82 -3.47 -1.80 12.24
CA THR A 82 -2.65 -1.13 11.22
C THR A 82 -2.69 -1.81 9.85
N VAL A 83 -2.95 -3.12 9.80
CA VAL A 83 -2.92 -3.88 8.53
C VAL A 83 -4.00 -3.43 7.54
N GLY A 84 -5.09 -2.84 8.03
CA GLY A 84 -6.09 -2.21 7.17
C GLY A 84 -5.57 -0.95 6.46
N ILE A 85 -4.68 -0.19 7.10
CA ILE A 85 -3.98 0.94 6.46
C ILE A 85 -3.05 0.42 5.36
N ASP A 86 -2.30 -0.66 5.64
CA ASP A 86 -1.46 -1.33 4.65
C ASP A 86 -2.27 -1.71 3.41
N LEU A 87 -3.43 -2.35 3.60
CA LEU A 87 -4.29 -2.79 2.51
C LEU A 87 -4.71 -1.63 1.60
N VAL A 88 -5.18 -0.53 2.21
CA VAL A 88 -5.58 0.66 1.44
C VAL A 88 -4.39 1.27 0.73
N ALA A 89 -3.26 1.42 1.43
CA ALA A 89 -2.04 2.04 0.89
C ALA A 89 -1.52 1.31 -0.35
N MET A 90 -1.48 -0.04 -0.32
CA MET A 90 -1.04 -0.84 -1.45
C MET A 90 -1.90 -0.58 -2.70
N CYS A 91 -3.21 -0.46 -2.53
CA CYS A 91 -4.13 -0.20 -3.64
C CYS A 91 -4.06 1.27 -4.12
N VAL A 92 -4.18 2.26 -3.21
CA VAL A 92 -4.31 3.67 -3.63
C VAL A 92 -2.99 4.27 -4.13
N ASN A 93 -1.84 3.78 -3.64
CA ASN A 93 -0.55 4.21 -4.15
C ASN A 93 -0.33 3.72 -5.59
N ASP A 94 -0.85 2.55 -5.96
CA ASP A 94 -0.79 2.04 -7.34
C ASP A 94 -1.73 2.81 -8.29
N LEU A 95 -2.80 3.41 -7.76
CA LEU A 95 -3.66 4.28 -8.57
C LEU A 95 -3.01 5.65 -8.82
N ILE A 96 -2.43 6.25 -7.76
CA ILE A 96 -1.85 7.60 -7.87
C ILE A 96 -0.62 7.63 -8.78
N VAL A 97 0.12 6.53 -8.98
CA VAL A 97 1.24 6.49 -9.91
C VAL A 97 0.82 6.72 -11.37
N GLN A 98 -0.46 6.55 -11.69
CA GLN A 98 -1.05 6.88 -12.99
C GLN A 98 -1.72 8.26 -13.02
N GLY A 99 -1.58 9.06 -11.94
CA GLY A 99 -2.23 10.36 -11.79
C GLY A 99 -3.68 10.29 -11.34
N ALA A 100 -4.20 9.11 -10.99
CA ALA A 100 -5.61 8.93 -10.65
C ALA A 100 -5.93 9.32 -9.20
N GLU A 101 -7.00 10.08 -9.01
CA GLU A 101 -7.61 10.34 -7.71
C GLU A 101 -8.43 9.12 -7.28
N PRO A 102 -8.12 8.46 -6.14
CA PRO A 102 -8.93 7.38 -5.61
C PRO A 102 -10.34 7.86 -5.23
N LEU A 103 -11.38 7.17 -5.71
CA LEU A 103 -12.78 7.51 -5.43
C LEU A 103 -13.37 6.65 -4.33
N PHE A 104 -13.27 5.33 -4.46
CA PHE A 104 -13.84 4.40 -3.51
C PHE A 104 -13.03 3.13 -3.37
N PHE A 105 -13.22 2.49 -2.23
CA PHE A 105 -12.55 1.28 -1.79
C PHE A 105 -13.56 0.22 -1.36
N LEU A 106 -13.26 -1.04 -1.66
CA LEU A 106 -13.96 -2.23 -1.22
C LEU A 106 -12.94 -3.19 -0.60
N ASP A 107 -13.33 -3.93 0.43
CA ASP A 107 -12.49 -4.95 1.03
C ASP A 107 -13.13 -6.34 0.98
N TYR A 108 -12.30 -7.37 1.05
CA TYR A 108 -12.68 -8.74 1.27
C TYR A 108 -11.90 -9.27 2.48
N TYR A 109 -12.62 -9.66 3.52
CA TYR A 109 -12.06 -10.26 4.72
C TYR A 109 -12.48 -11.73 4.80
N ALA A 110 -11.53 -12.65 4.80
CA ALA A 110 -11.77 -14.08 4.85
C ALA A 110 -11.11 -14.71 6.07
N THR A 111 -11.83 -15.56 6.80
CA THR A 111 -11.34 -16.24 7.99
C THR A 111 -12.00 -17.60 8.16
N GLY A 112 -11.40 -18.48 8.97
CA GLY A 112 -12.02 -19.76 9.31
C GLY A 112 -13.18 -19.62 10.30
N LYS A 113 -13.05 -18.68 11.24
CA LYS A 113 -14.07 -18.32 12.22
C LYS A 113 -13.98 -16.83 12.54
N LEU A 114 -15.09 -16.13 12.44
CA LEU A 114 -15.13 -14.70 12.65
C LEU A 114 -14.94 -14.33 14.12
N ASP A 115 -13.85 -13.64 14.43
CA ASP A 115 -13.68 -12.83 15.62
C ASP A 115 -14.04 -11.39 15.32
N VAL A 116 -15.15 -10.92 15.91
CA VAL A 116 -15.72 -9.60 15.62
C VAL A 116 -14.78 -8.46 16.03
N ASP A 117 -14.01 -8.63 17.11
CA ASP A 117 -13.10 -7.59 17.59
C ASP A 117 -11.91 -7.44 16.64
N THR A 118 -11.31 -8.55 16.22
CA THR A 118 -10.22 -8.58 15.24
C THR A 118 -10.66 -7.99 13.90
N ALA A 119 -11.79 -8.45 13.35
CA ALA A 119 -12.30 -7.94 12.08
C ALA A 119 -12.66 -6.44 12.15
N ALA A 120 -13.26 -5.99 13.24
CA ALA A 120 -13.57 -4.57 13.45
C ALA A 120 -12.28 -3.71 13.56
N ALA A 121 -11.22 -4.22 14.19
CA ALA A 121 -9.92 -3.54 14.23
C ALA A 121 -9.34 -3.39 12.82
N VAL A 122 -9.34 -4.45 12.02
CA VAL A 122 -8.88 -4.42 10.62
C VAL A 122 -9.67 -3.41 9.80
N VAL A 123 -11.01 -3.46 9.84
CA VAL A 123 -11.86 -2.52 9.08
C VAL A 123 -11.70 -1.07 9.58
N THR A 124 -11.44 -0.87 10.87
CA THR A 124 -11.09 0.46 11.39
C THR A 124 -9.81 0.99 10.77
N GLY A 125 -8.79 0.14 10.62
CA GLY A 125 -7.57 0.46 9.90
C GLY A 125 -7.82 0.78 8.42
N ILE A 126 -8.69 0.01 7.73
CA ILE A 126 -9.11 0.30 6.35
C ILE A 126 -9.76 1.69 6.28
N GLY A 127 -10.67 2.02 7.21
CA GLY A 127 -11.26 3.36 7.29
C GLY A 127 -10.23 4.47 7.47
N ALA A 128 -9.24 4.26 8.34
CA ALA A 128 -8.16 5.23 8.53
C ALA A 128 -7.32 5.43 7.27
N GLY A 129 -7.02 4.37 6.53
CA GLY A 129 -6.34 4.45 5.22
C GLY A 129 -7.20 5.20 4.18
N CYS A 130 -8.50 4.95 4.15
CA CYS A 130 -9.43 5.66 3.28
C CYS A 130 -9.51 7.16 3.62
N GLU A 131 -9.54 7.53 4.90
CA GLU A 131 -9.50 8.94 5.34
C GLU A 131 -8.17 9.63 4.92
N GLN A 132 -7.04 8.93 5.05
CA GLN A 132 -5.74 9.43 4.63
C GLN A 132 -5.67 9.66 3.12
N SER A 133 -6.14 8.71 2.32
CA SER A 133 -6.15 8.81 0.85
C SER A 133 -7.26 9.72 0.30
N GLY A 134 -8.31 9.96 1.08
CA GLY A 134 -9.49 10.72 0.64
C GLY A 134 -10.46 9.88 -0.19
N CYS A 135 -10.35 8.55 -0.20
CA CYS A 135 -11.33 7.69 -0.87
C CYS A 135 -12.42 7.22 0.11
N ALA A 136 -13.56 6.78 -0.41
CA ALA A 136 -14.68 6.32 0.39
C ALA A 136 -14.66 4.79 0.56
N LEU A 137 -14.74 4.29 1.79
CA LEU A 137 -15.05 2.89 2.05
C LEU A 137 -16.54 2.66 1.80
N VAL A 138 -16.89 2.05 0.68
CA VAL A 138 -18.29 1.96 0.21
C VAL A 138 -18.93 0.59 0.42
N GLY A 139 -18.15 -0.41 0.76
CA GLY A 139 -18.62 -1.77 0.99
C GLY A 139 -17.47 -2.74 1.17
N GLY A 140 -17.80 -4.00 1.24
CA GLY A 140 -16.88 -5.10 1.36
C GLY A 140 -17.63 -6.40 1.58
N GLU A 141 -16.89 -7.48 1.79
CA GLU A 141 -17.41 -8.81 2.09
C GLU A 141 -16.65 -9.40 3.28
N THR A 142 -17.37 -10.05 4.17
CA THR A 142 -16.77 -10.82 5.26
C THR A 142 -17.21 -12.27 5.12
N ALA A 143 -16.26 -13.17 4.88
CA ALA A 143 -16.53 -14.58 4.65
C ALA A 143 -15.97 -15.45 5.79
N GLU A 144 -16.84 -16.21 6.45
CA GLU A 144 -16.45 -17.34 7.27
C GLU A 144 -16.32 -18.58 6.39
N MET A 145 -15.12 -19.16 6.34
CA MET A 145 -14.80 -20.33 5.54
C MET A 145 -14.16 -21.42 6.40
N PRO A 146 -14.95 -22.13 7.23
CA PRO A 146 -14.44 -23.19 8.10
C PRO A 146 -13.70 -24.26 7.31
N GLY A 147 -12.48 -24.61 7.76
CA GLY A 147 -11.61 -25.58 7.09
C GLY A 147 -10.73 -25.04 5.97
N MET A 148 -10.92 -23.77 5.56
CA MET A 148 -10.03 -23.08 4.62
C MET A 148 -8.93 -22.30 5.34
N TYR A 149 -9.23 -21.72 6.50
CA TYR A 149 -8.31 -21.02 7.40
C TYR A 149 -8.29 -21.70 8.75
N GLU A 150 -7.13 -21.71 9.41
CA GLU A 150 -6.92 -22.36 10.71
C GLU A 150 -6.85 -21.34 11.85
N GLY A 151 -7.46 -21.67 12.98
CA GLY A 151 -7.39 -20.86 14.21
C GLY A 151 -7.86 -19.41 14.00
N GLU A 152 -6.99 -18.47 14.32
CA GLU A 152 -7.21 -17.02 14.21
C GLU A 152 -6.77 -16.46 12.86
N ASP A 153 -6.42 -17.30 11.89
CA ASP A 153 -5.93 -16.88 10.58
C ASP A 153 -7.02 -16.18 9.77
N TYR A 154 -6.61 -15.11 9.12
CA TYR A 154 -7.45 -14.39 8.16
C TYR A 154 -6.60 -13.88 6.99
N ASP A 155 -7.27 -13.62 5.87
CA ASP A 155 -6.68 -12.92 4.72
C ASP A 155 -7.55 -11.73 4.34
N ILE A 156 -6.94 -10.71 3.75
CA ILE A 156 -7.62 -9.50 3.33
C ILE A 156 -7.16 -9.07 1.93
N ALA A 157 -8.13 -8.71 1.10
CA ALA A 157 -7.90 -8.14 -0.20
C ALA A 157 -8.65 -6.80 -0.33
N GLY A 158 -8.03 -5.85 -1.02
CA GLY A 158 -8.59 -4.53 -1.29
C GLY A 158 -8.81 -4.32 -2.77
N PHE A 159 -9.84 -3.53 -3.09
CA PHE A 159 -10.19 -3.11 -4.44
C PHE A 159 -10.41 -1.61 -4.42
N CYS A 160 -9.63 -0.87 -5.18
CA CYS A 160 -9.75 0.56 -5.29
C CYS A 160 -10.09 0.97 -6.72
N VAL A 161 -10.95 1.97 -6.86
CA VAL A 161 -11.25 2.60 -8.13
C VAL A 161 -11.02 4.09 -7.99
N GLY A 162 -10.28 4.66 -8.95
CA GLY A 162 -10.00 6.07 -9.06
C GLY A 162 -10.35 6.61 -10.44
N VAL A 163 -10.15 7.89 -10.64
CA VAL A 163 -10.42 8.59 -11.89
C VAL A 163 -9.26 9.51 -12.23
N VAL A 164 -8.96 9.61 -13.52
CA VAL A 164 -7.99 10.56 -14.07
C VAL A 164 -8.56 11.16 -15.37
N GLU A 165 -8.23 12.42 -15.68
CA GLU A 165 -8.49 12.98 -17.00
C GLU A 165 -7.59 12.30 -18.02
N LYS A 166 -8.13 11.86 -19.15
CA LYS A 166 -7.39 11.07 -20.17
C LYS A 166 -6.10 11.76 -20.63
N SER A 167 -6.12 13.09 -20.77
CA SER A 167 -4.95 13.88 -21.16
C SER A 167 -3.91 14.06 -20.05
N GLU A 168 -4.24 13.69 -18.81
CA GLU A 168 -3.40 13.83 -17.61
C GLU A 168 -2.87 12.48 -17.08
N ILE A 169 -3.09 11.38 -17.83
CA ILE A 169 -2.55 10.07 -17.46
C ILE A 169 -1.02 10.13 -17.43
N ILE A 170 -0.45 9.69 -16.33
CA ILE A 170 1.00 9.55 -16.15
C ILE A 170 1.37 8.11 -16.49
N ASP A 171 2.07 7.92 -17.61
CA ASP A 171 2.41 6.60 -18.16
C ASP A 171 3.92 6.40 -18.40
N GLY A 172 4.75 7.37 -18.00
CA GLY A 172 6.18 7.35 -18.20
C GLY A 172 6.66 7.75 -19.62
N SER A 173 5.75 7.95 -20.57
CA SER A 173 6.11 8.26 -21.96
C SER A 173 6.87 9.60 -22.13
N LYS A 174 6.78 10.48 -21.15
CA LYS A 174 7.48 11.78 -21.14
C LYS A 174 8.86 11.71 -20.49
N VAL A 175 9.23 10.61 -19.84
CA VAL A 175 10.54 10.48 -19.19
C VAL A 175 11.65 10.60 -20.21
N GLY A 176 12.63 11.45 -19.91
CA GLY A 176 13.75 11.72 -20.81
C GLY A 176 15.07 11.93 -20.07
N GLU A 177 16.17 11.87 -20.84
CA GLU A 177 17.51 12.19 -20.34
C GLU A 177 17.54 13.58 -19.69
N GLY A 178 18.09 13.66 -18.49
CA GLY A 178 18.19 14.90 -17.70
C GLY A 178 17.04 15.13 -16.72
N ASP A 179 16.00 14.31 -16.71
CA ASP A 179 14.97 14.36 -15.67
C ASP A 179 15.58 14.10 -14.29
N ALA A 180 15.13 14.85 -13.30
CA ALA A 180 15.50 14.62 -11.91
C ALA A 180 14.61 13.52 -11.30
N LEU A 181 15.20 12.76 -10.36
CA LEU A 181 14.48 11.77 -9.58
C LEU A 181 14.35 12.25 -8.12
N ILE A 182 13.12 12.30 -7.62
CA ILE A 182 12.81 12.55 -6.21
C ILE A 182 12.39 11.25 -5.55
N ALA A 183 12.92 10.97 -4.36
CA ALA A 183 12.43 9.92 -3.49
C ALA A 183 11.47 10.49 -2.43
N LEU A 184 10.42 9.74 -2.11
CA LEU A 184 9.60 9.91 -0.92
C LEU A 184 9.94 8.82 0.09
N ALA A 185 10.16 9.22 1.34
CA ALA A 185 10.49 8.29 2.40
C ALA A 185 9.40 7.23 2.62
N ALA A 186 9.83 5.99 2.81
CA ALA A 186 8.98 4.93 3.35
C ALA A 186 8.88 5.05 4.87
N SER A 187 7.76 4.59 5.43
CA SER A 187 7.57 4.49 6.89
C SER A 187 8.27 3.28 7.51
N GLY A 188 8.58 2.27 6.71
CA GLY A 188 9.18 1.01 7.08
C GLY A 188 9.20 0.05 5.89
N PRO A 189 9.19 -1.27 6.11
CA PRO A 189 9.15 -2.27 5.03
C PRO A 189 7.86 -2.23 4.18
N HIS A 190 6.87 -1.45 4.61
CA HIS A 190 5.53 -1.42 4.03
C HIS A 190 4.86 -2.81 4.13
N SER A 191 4.41 -3.37 3.00
CA SER A 191 3.77 -4.69 2.98
C SER A 191 4.53 -5.69 2.11
N ASN A 192 5.81 -5.43 1.82
CA ASN A 192 6.61 -6.25 0.91
C ASN A 192 7.80 -6.91 1.60
N GLY A 193 8.23 -8.07 1.08
CA GLY A 193 9.39 -8.79 1.59
C GLY A 193 9.14 -9.56 2.89
N PHE A 194 7.93 -9.68 3.40
CA PHE A 194 7.64 -10.27 4.70
C PHE A 194 7.89 -11.78 4.79
N SER A 195 7.90 -12.50 3.69
CA SER A 195 8.36 -13.89 3.68
C SER A 195 9.85 -13.99 4.08
N LEU A 196 10.68 -13.08 3.57
CA LEU A 196 12.08 -12.97 3.94
C LEU A 196 12.24 -12.45 5.40
N VAL A 197 11.48 -11.42 5.80
CA VAL A 197 11.45 -10.93 7.18
C VAL A 197 11.19 -12.08 8.17
N ARG A 198 10.14 -12.87 7.94
CA ARG A 198 9.78 -14.00 8.79
C ARG A 198 10.88 -15.06 8.81
N LYS A 199 11.52 -15.33 7.67
CA LYS A 199 12.64 -16.27 7.61
C LYS A 199 13.86 -15.74 8.39
N ILE A 200 14.14 -14.45 8.31
CA ILE A 200 15.22 -13.81 9.10
C ILE A 200 14.92 -13.91 10.60
N LEU A 201 13.69 -13.64 11.04
CA LEU A 201 13.28 -13.78 12.44
C LEU A 201 13.46 -15.24 12.92
N GLU A 202 13.07 -16.23 12.11
CA GLU A 202 13.21 -17.65 12.41
C GLU A 202 14.69 -18.05 12.61
N VAL A 203 15.56 -17.68 11.66
CA VAL A 203 16.98 -18.11 11.69
C VAL A 203 17.80 -17.35 12.72
N SER A 204 17.53 -16.05 12.91
CA SER A 204 18.22 -15.23 13.90
C SER A 204 17.74 -15.49 15.34
N LYS A 205 16.55 -16.05 15.50
CA LYS A 205 15.86 -16.21 16.79
C LYS A 205 15.74 -14.89 17.56
N ALA A 206 15.59 -13.79 16.84
CA ALA A 206 15.55 -12.47 17.42
C ALA A 206 14.28 -12.28 18.28
N ASP A 207 14.44 -11.61 19.41
CA ASP A 207 13.30 -11.11 20.18
C ASP A 207 12.70 -9.90 19.44
N VAL A 208 11.49 -10.06 18.94
CA VAL A 208 10.79 -8.97 18.23
C VAL A 208 10.48 -7.76 19.12
N GLN A 209 10.52 -7.93 20.45
CA GLN A 209 10.38 -6.83 21.40
C GLN A 209 11.70 -6.11 21.71
N GLN A 210 12.84 -6.57 21.16
CA GLN A 210 14.11 -5.89 21.34
C GLN A 210 14.05 -4.43 20.86
N PRO A 211 14.80 -3.50 21.53
CA PRO A 211 14.90 -2.13 21.09
C PRO A 211 15.52 -1.99 19.69
N LEU A 212 14.96 -1.09 18.89
CA LEU A 212 15.49 -0.70 17.59
C LEU A 212 15.34 0.82 17.43
N GLY A 213 16.39 1.57 17.73
CA GLY A 213 16.30 3.03 17.87
C GLY A 213 15.32 3.44 18.96
N ASP A 214 14.37 4.30 18.61
CA ASP A 214 13.34 4.84 19.54
C ASP A 214 12.10 3.93 19.65
N THR A 215 12.11 2.76 19.01
CA THR A 215 10.97 1.83 18.98
C THR A 215 11.42 0.38 19.22
N THR A 216 10.54 -0.59 19.02
CA THR A 216 10.87 -2.01 19.02
C THR A 216 10.97 -2.55 17.60
N LEU A 217 11.66 -3.69 17.43
CA LEU A 217 11.73 -4.38 16.14
C LEU A 217 10.31 -4.70 15.62
N ALA A 218 9.41 -5.18 16.48
CA ALA A 218 8.03 -5.47 16.13
C ALA A 218 7.29 -4.24 15.58
N ASN A 219 7.42 -3.09 16.24
CA ASN A 219 6.78 -1.87 15.79
C ASN A 219 7.36 -1.39 14.46
N ALA A 220 8.69 -1.40 14.32
CA ALA A 220 9.34 -1.00 13.06
C ALA A 220 8.96 -1.91 11.88
N LEU A 221 8.78 -3.21 12.11
CA LEU A 221 8.32 -4.16 11.09
C LEU A 221 6.83 -4.00 10.76
N LEU A 222 5.98 -3.68 11.74
CA LEU A 222 4.53 -3.52 11.56
C LEU A 222 4.11 -2.09 11.28
N GLU A 223 5.05 -1.14 11.15
CA GLU A 223 4.72 0.23 10.76
C GLU A 223 3.86 0.21 9.48
N PRO A 224 2.70 0.90 9.48
CA PRO A 224 1.81 0.88 8.33
C PRO A 224 2.47 1.51 7.09
N THR A 225 2.12 0.98 5.94
CA THR A 225 2.52 1.51 4.64
C THR A 225 2.08 2.97 4.50
N ARG A 226 3.00 3.85 4.11
CA ARG A 226 2.71 5.26 3.90
C ARG A 226 1.80 5.45 2.69
N ILE A 227 0.80 6.34 2.83
CA ILE A 227 -0.12 6.74 1.76
C ILE A 227 0.34 8.07 1.19
N TYR A 228 0.68 8.10 -0.10
CA TYR A 228 1.23 9.27 -0.79
C TYR A 228 0.20 10.07 -1.59
N VAL A 229 -1.07 9.67 -1.57
CA VAL A 229 -2.11 10.18 -2.49
C VAL A 229 -2.26 11.71 -2.43
N LYS A 230 -2.52 12.28 -1.24
CA LYS A 230 -2.79 13.71 -1.12
C LYS A 230 -1.62 14.61 -1.52
N PRO A 231 -0.38 14.38 -1.01
CA PRO A 231 0.76 15.18 -1.42
C PRO A 231 1.10 15.03 -2.90
N VAL A 232 0.97 13.83 -3.48
CA VAL A 232 1.24 13.61 -4.91
C VAL A 232 0.17 14.23 -5.79
N LEU A 233 -1.13 14.13 -5.46
CA LEU A 233 -2.20 14.85 -6.17
C LEU A 233 -1.98 16.37 -6.18
N LYS A 234 -1.46 16.93 -5.08
CA LYS A 234 -1.14 18.35 -5.03
C LYS A 234 0.08 18.67 -5.89
N LEU A 235 1.09 17.82 -5.87
CA LEU A 235 2.29 17.97 -6.69
C LEU A 235 1.95 17.95 -8.19
N ILE A 236 1.12 17.02 -8.66
CA ILE A 236 0.69 16.87 -10.06
C ILE A 236 -0.01 18.16 -10.58
N LYS A 237 -0.74 18.86 -9.72
CA LYS A 237 -1.42 20.12 -10.09
C LYS A 237 -0.47 21.29 -10.30
N GLU A 238 0.70 21.23 -9.67
CA GLU A 238 1.65 22.35 -9.61
C GLU A 238 2.93 22.13 -10.42
N CYS A 239 3.27 20.87 -10.70
CA CYS A 239 4.48 20.47 -11.41
C CYS A 239 4.13 19.48 -12.53
N GLU A 240 4.90 19.51 -13.59
CA GLU A 240 4.85 18.47 -14.61
C GLU A 240 5.54 17.21 -14.05
N ILE A 241 4.83 16.09 -14.05
CA ILE A 241 5.33 14.80 -13.60
C ILE A 241 5.40 13.86 -14.78
N HIS A 242 6.57 13.30 -15.02
CA HIS A 242 6.81 12.40 -16.14
C HIS A 242 6.55 10.94 -15.78
N ALA A 243 6.88 10.53 -14.56
CA ALA A 243 6.61 9.19 -14.04
C ALA A 243 6.53 9.16 -12.52
N LEU A 244 5.84 8.16 -12.00
CA LEU A 244 5.78 7.80 -10.59
C LEU A 244 5.98 6.29 -10.48
N SER A 245 6.83 5.84 -9.55
CA SER A 245 7.06 4.42 -9.29
C SER A 245 6.86 4.13 -7.80
N HIS A 246 5.88 3.30 -7.47
CA HIS A 246 5.66 2.78 -6.12
C HIS A 246 6.63 1.62 -5.88
N ILE A 247 7.51 1.74 -4.88
CA ILE A 247 8.54 0.73 -4.60
C ILE A 247 7.94 -0.36 -3.72
N THR A 248 7.52 -1.44 -4.35
CA THR A 248 6.88 -2.63 -3.76
C THR A 248 7.73 -3.88 -3.93
N GLY A 249 7.14 -5.07 -3.99
CA GLY A 249 7.84 -6.32 -4.29
C GLY A 249 8.61 -6.25 -5.61
N GLY A 250 9.83 -6.76 -5.63
CA GLY A 250 10.78 -6.57 -6.73
C GLY A 250 11.69 -5.35 -6.55
N GLY A 251 11.39 -4.47 -5.57
CA GLY A 251 12.22 -3.34 -5.16
C GLY A 251 12.51 -2.35 -6.29
N PHE A 252 13.72 -1.81 -6.30
CA PHE A 252 14.15 -0.82 -7.32
C PHE A 252 14.23 -1.44 -8.71
N TRP A 253 14.74 -2.68 -8.80
CA TRP A 253 15.06 -3.36 -10.05
C TRP A 253 13.84 -3.70 -10.91
N GLU A 254 12.70 -3.96 -10.30
CA GLU A 254 11.51 -4.40 -11.02
C GLU A 254 10.43 -3.30 -11.10
N ASN A 255 10.40 -2.32 -10.17
CA ASN A 255 9.36 -1.30 -10.19
C ASN A 255 9.73 -0.07 -11.02
N ILE A 256 10.96 0.42 -10.94
CA ILE A 256 11.38 1.61 -11.69
C ILE A 256 11.28 1.39 -13.21
N PRO A 257 11.74 0.26 -13.79
CA PRO A 257 11.65 0.03 -15.24
C PRO A 257 10.23 0.03 -15.81
N ARG A 258 9.20 -0.26 -14.99
CA ARG A 258 7.81 -0.27 -15.46
C ARG A 258 7.33 1.07 -15.99
N VAL A 259 7.98 2.15 -15.57
CA VAL A 259 7.59 3.51 -15.89
C VAL A 259 8.65 4.26 -16.71
N LEU A 260 9.66 3.54 -17.21
CA LEU A 260 10.75 4.10 -18.00
C LEU A 260 10.64 3.68 -19.48
N PRO A 261 10.85 4.61 -20.43
CA PRO A 261 11.11 4.23 -21.83
C PRO A 261 12.37 3.36 -21.96
N ALA A 262 12.37 2.46 -22.93
CA ALA A 262 13.43 1.45 -23.11
C ALA A 262 14.85 2.03 -23.27
N ASN A 263 14.97 3.26 -23.77
CA ASN A 263 16.26 3.94 -24.00
C ASN A 263 16.67 4.86 -22.84
N THR A 264 16.07 4.69 -21.67
CA THR A 264 16.36 5.49 -20.47
C THR A 264 16.77 4.61 -19.30
N GLN A 265 17.53 5.19 -18.37
CA GLN A 265 18.09 4.54 -17.21
C GLN A 265 17.99 5.47 -16.01
N ALA A 266 17.49 4.96 -14.89
CA ALA A 266 17.51 5.64 -13.60
C ALA A 266 18.87 5.43 -12.94
N VAL A 267 19.57 6.51 -12.69
CA VAL A 267 20.85 6.52 -11.94
C VAL A 267 20.57 7.00 -10.54
N ILE A 268 20.64 6.11 -9.57
CA ILE A 268 20.30 6.32 -8.17
C ILE A 268 21.60 6.53 -7.37
N ASP A 269 21.68 7.62 -6.62
CA ASP A 269 22.76 7.90 -5.68
C ASP A 269 22.44 7.26 -4.32
N GLU A 270 23.09 6.13 -3.99
CA GLU A 270 22.90 5.43 -2.73
C GLU A 270 23.38 6.19 -1.50
N GLN A 271 24.20 7.24 -1.69
CA GLN A 271 24.69 8.10 -0.60
C GLN A 271 23.70 9.23 -0.28
N SER A 272 22.66 9.43 -1.08
CA SER A 272 21.67 10.50 -0.90
C SER A 272 20.75 10.30 0.32
N TRP A 273 20.71 9.09 0.88
CA TRP A 273 19.91 8.81 2.09
C TRP A 273 20.57 7.76 2.99
N GLN A 274 20.10 7.70 4.22
CA GLN A 274 20.45 6.65 5.16
C GLN A 274 19.26 5.70 5.32
N TRP A 275 19.54 4.41 5.29
CA TRP A 275 18.50 3.41 5.53
C TRP A 275 17.93 3.53 6.94
N PRO A 276 16.60 3.50 7.10
CA PRO A 276 15.99 3.26 8.41
C PRO A 276 16.57 2.03 9.10
N ALA A 277 16.69 2.08 10.41
CA ALA A 277 17.37 1.06 11.22
C ALA A 277 16.85 -0.37 10.96
N VAL A 278 15.56 -0.51 10.62
CA VAL A 278 14.96 -1.81 10.34
C VAL A 278 15.60 -2.53 9.14
N PHE A 279 16.00 -1.79 8.10
CA PHE A 279 16.65 -2.40 6.93
C PHE A 279 18.08 -2.81 7.22
N SER A 280 18.82 -1.99 7.95
CA SER A 280 20.17 -2.35 8.42
C SER A 280 20.12 -3.59 9.32
N TRP A 281 19.11 -3.68 10.19
CA TRP A 281 18.89 -4.85 11.02
C TRP A 281 18.56 -6.09 10.18
N LEU A 282 17.64 -5.99 9.23
CA LEU A 282 17.27 -7.10 8.32
C LEU A 282 18.48 -7.60 7.52
N GLN A 283 19.29 -6.68 6.99
CA GLN A 283 20.49 -7.02 6.25
C GLN A 283 21.48 -7.80 7.12
N GLN A 284 21.78 -7.31 8.31
CA GLN A 284 22.75 -7.91 9.22
C GLN A 284 22.27 -9.25 9.80
N ALA A 285 21.04 -9.28 10.31
CA ALA A 285 20.46 -10.47 10.93
C ALA A 285 20.24 -11.63 9.93
N GLY A 286 19.90 -11.26 8.69
CA GLY A 286 19.68 -12.21 7.60
C GLY A 286 20.92 -12.49 6.75
N ASN A 287 22.03 -11.78 6.96
CA ASN A 287 23.20 -11.79 6.06
C ASN A 287 22.77 -11.62 4.58
N VAL A 288 21.85 -10.67 4.33
CA VAL A 288 21.28 -10.41 3.01
C VAL A 288 22.24 -9.55 2.19
N THR A 289 22.49 -9.92 0.95
CA THR A 289 23.36 -9.12 0.07
C THR A 289 22.72 -7.78 -0.27
N LEU A 290 23.54 -6.76 -0.57
CA LEU A 290 23.04 -5.42 -0.92
C LEU A 290 22.06 -5.47 -2.11
N HIS A 291 22.41 -6.22 -3.15
CA HIS A 291 21.56 -6.42 -4.31
C HIS A 291 20.17 -7.01 -3.94
N GLU A 292 20.14 -8.03 -3.07
CA GLU A 292 18.90 -8.67 -2.63
C GLU A 292 18.07 -7.75 -1.70
N MET A 293 18.73 -6.87 -0.93
CA MET A 293 18.04 -5.84 -0.16
C MET A 293 17.24 -4.90 -1.08
N TYR A 294 17.88 -4.37 -2.14
CA TYR A 294 17.22 -3.50 -3.12
C TYR A 294 16.22 -4.23 -4.04
N ARG A 295 16.31 -5.55 -4.12
CA ARG A 295 15.36 -6.38 -4.87
C ARG A 295 14.12 -6.72 -4.06
N THR A 296 14.27 -6.92 -2.75
CA THR A 296 13.18 -7.40 -1.89
C THR A 296 12.47 -6.27 -1.16
N PHE A 297 13.22 -5.22 -0.77
CA PHE A 297 12.74 -4.16 0.09
C PHE A 297 12.85 -2.79 -0.57
N ASN A 298 12.07 -1.84 -0.05
CA ASN A 298 12.13 -0.43 -0.45
C ASN A 298 13.35 0.32 0.12
N CYS A 299 14.07 -0.25 1.08
CA CYS A 299 15.26 0.32 1.73
C CYS A 299 15.09 1.77 2.21
N GLY A 300 13.87 2.17 2.54
CA GLY A 300 13.52 3.52 3.02
C GLY A 300 12.96 4.45 1.95
N VAL A 301 12.82 4.00 0.71
CA VAL A 301 12.24 4.75 -0.41
C VAL A 301 10.92 4.12 -0.83
N GLY A 302 9.80 4.75 -0.51
CA GLY A 302 8.48 4.17 -0.83
C GLY A 302 7.96 4.56 -2.20
N MET A 303 8.37 5.71 -2.74
CA MET A 303 7.97 6.18 -4.07
C MET A 303 9.11 6.96 -4.72
N ILE A 304 9.25 6.82 -6.04
CA ILE A 304 10.16 7.62 -6.86
C ILE A 304 9.33 8.42 -7.87
N ILE A 305 9.69 9.68 -8.06
CA ILE A 305 9.06 10.63 -8.96
C ILE A 305 10.08 11.11 -9.97
N ALA A 306 9.80 11.01 -11.27
CA ALA A 306 10.58 11.60 -12.34
C ALA A 306 9.90 12.88 -12.84
N LEU A 307 10.67 13.97 -12.99
CA LEU A 307 10.17 15.28 -13.41
C LEU A 307 11.31 16.09 -14.08
N PRO A 308 10.96 17.16 -14.86
CA PRO A 308 11.97 18.06 -15.41
C PRO A 308 12.87 18.64 -14.33
N ALA A 309 14.20 18.63 -14.56
CA ALA A 309 15.20 19.04 -13.56
C ALA A 309 15.03 20.48 -13.07
N ASP A 310 14.51 21.39 -13.92
CA ASP A 310 14.22 22.78 -13.55
C ASP A 310 13.05 22.92 -12.56
N GLN A 311 12.23 21.89 -12.36
CA GLN A 311 11.14 21.87 -11.40
C GLN A 311 11.51 21.19 -10.06
N LEU A 312 12.70 20.63 -9.93
CA LEU A 312 13.14 19.87 -8.75
C LEU A 312 12.96 20.64 -7.45
N GLU A 313 13.49 21.86 -7.35
CA GLU A 313 13.42 22.67 -6.11
C GLU A 313 11.98 23.07 -5.75
N LYS A 314 11.15 23.37 -6.77
CA LYS A 314 9.73 23.65 -6.56
C LYS A 314 9.02 22.43 -6.00
N ALA A 315 9.25 21.26 -6.58
CA ALA A 315 8.64 19.99 -6.17
C ALA A 315 9.04 19.61 -4.73
N LEU A 316 10.33 19.68 -4.39
CA LEU A 316 10.82 19.42 -3.04
C LEU A 316 10.20 20.36 -2.00
N THR A 317 10.06 21.65 -2.35
CA THR A 317 9.43 22.65 -1.48
C THR A 317 7.96 22.33 -1.22
N LEU A 318 7.21 21.95 -2.28
CA LEU A 318 5.80 21.56 -2.17
C LEU A 318 5.63 20.30 -1.32
N LEU A 319 6.41 19.25 -1.59
CA LEU A 319 6.35 18.00 -0.84
C LEU A 319 6.67 18.22 0.65
N LYS A 320 7.67 19.02 0.95
CA LYS A 320 8.01 19.39 2.34
C LYS A 320 6.86 20.16 3.02
N ALA A 321 6.20 21.06 2.30
CA ALA A 321 5.04 21.80 2.84
C ALA A 321 3.85 20.88 3.15
N GLU A 322 3.73 19.75 2.42
CA GLU A 322 2.73 18.71 2.68
C GLU A 322 3.16 17.69 3.76
N GLY A 323 4.33 17.90 4.39
CA GLY A 323 4.84 17.04 5.45
C GLY A 323 5.55 15.78 4.94
N GLU A 324 5.91 15.73 3.65
CA GLU A 324 6.69 14.64 3.10
C GLU A 324 8.19 14.82 3.38
N ASN A 325 8.84 13.72 3.76
CA ASN A 325 10.30 13.64 3.71
C ASN A 325 10.70 13.21 2.30
N ALA A 326 11.14 14.19 1.50
CA ALA A 326 11.48 14.02 0.10
C ALA A 326 12.88 14.57 -0.17
N TRP A 327 13.63 13.93 -1.07
CA TRP A 327 14.97 14.36 -1.47
C TRP A 327 15.26 14.01 -2.92
N HIS A 328 16.27 14.69 -3.48
CA HIS A 328 16.84 14.35 -4.77
C HIS A 328 17.64 13.05 -4.65
N ILE A 329 17.22 12.00 -5.35
CA ILE A 329 17.83 10.67 -5.25
C ILE A 329 18.68 10.31 -6.47
N GLY A 330 18.57 11.06 -7.55
CA GLY A 330 19.29 10.76 -8.78
C GLY A 330 18.69 11.41 -10.01
N HIS A 331 18.96 10.87 -11.16
CA HIS A 331 18.52 11.43 -12.43
C HIS A 331 18.28 10.34 -13.48
N ILE A 332 17.63 10.72 -14.57
CA ILE A 332 17.48 9.87 -15.76
C ILE A 332 18.65 10.12 -16.71
N ALA A 333 19.35 9.06 -17.06
CA ALA A 333 20.37 9.03 -18.10
C ALA A 333 19.85 8.31 -19.36
N LYS A 334 20.57 8.46 -20.45
CA LYS A 334 20.36 7.68 -21.65
C LYS A 334 20.94 6.28 -21.45
N ALA A 335 20.20 5.26 -21.86
CA ALA A 335 20.67 3.88 -21.92
C ALA A 335 20.84 3.41 -23.36
N ALA A 336 21.81 2.55 -23.60
CA ALA A 336 21.92 1.82 -24.85
C ALA A 336 21.02 0.57 -24.84
N ASP A 337 20.77 0.01 -26.02
CA ASP A 337 19.98 -1.21 -26.13
C ASP A 337 20.59 -2.37 -25.33
N GLY A 338 19.81 -2.92 -24.41
CA GLY A 338 20.21 -4.06 -23.58
C GLY A 338 20.97 -3.70 -22.30
N GLU A 339 21.15 -2.42 -21.98
CA GLU A 339 21.67 -1.99 -20.69
C GLU A 339 20.59 -2.07 -19.60
N GLU A 340 21.01 -2.22 -18.36
CA GLU A 340 20.14 -2.20 -17.21
C GLU A 340 19.47 -0.83 -17.06
N GLN A 341 18.15 -0.81 -16.82
CA GLN A 341 17.41 0.44 -16.68
C GLN A 341 17.51 1.08 -15.29
N VAL A 342 18.17 0.44 -14.35
CA VAL A 342 18.46 0.99 -13.01
C VAL A 342 19.92 0.77 -12.67
N ILE A 343 20.58 1.82 -12.25
CA ILE A 343 21.92 1.77 -11.65
C ILE A 343 21.86 2.41 -10.27
N ILE A 344 22.40 1.72 -9.27
CA ILE A 344 22.59 2.24 -7.92
C ILE A 344 24.09 2.37 -7.68
N GLN A 345 24.58 3.58 -7.36
CA GLN A 345 26.01 3.88 -7.23
C GLN A 345 26.31 4.85 -6.08
#